data_31a95965eb86f1eebc731cf30c451c4e
#
_entry.id   31a95965eb86f1eebc731cf30c451c4e
#
_cell.length_a   1.000
_cell.length_b   1.000
_cell.length_c   1.000
_cell.angle_alpha   90.00
_cell.angle_beta   90.00
_cell.angle_gamma   90.00
#
_symmetry.space_group_name_H-M   'P 1'
#
loop_
_entity.id
_entity.type
_entity.pdbx_description
1 polymer ?
#
loop_
_entity_poly.entity_id
_entity_poly.type
_entity_poly.pdbx_seq_one_letter_code
_entity_poly.pdbx_strand_id
1 'polypeptide(L)'
;MRPVLDFNAVKIFIAVVERDSFVGASKALEMPTSNVSRCISQLEDKLNLQLIERSTRHMKLTQAGHLLYTRAKPLLEALEQTETELTLRQMQFKGPLRICIPNEIGPVLLGSVVADFACQHPDLEISCVTNLSGYESLRDDLDLAVIVSRGQMDDSDYIARHLVTIPCTIVAAPSVIQRYGTPSRIQQFEELPCITTVNALKGAPWQFVNKKGGFETIKVNGRYRVNSGEMAGRAAISGVGFAILSKQACQPYIDDGRLIEIEFEQSAAPLQLFALYSDRRYLPAKTRALIDFMHQRLSH
;
A
#
# COMPACT_ATOMS: atom_id res chain seq x y z
N MET A 1 -24.02 39.71 4.18
CA MET A 1 -23.07 38.63 3.85
C MET A 1 -22.14 39.15 2.76
N ARG A 2 -20.81 39.13 2.91
CA ARG A 2 -19.91 39.55 1.83
C ARG A 2 -20.02 38.55 0.69
N PRO A 3 -20.15 38.99 -0.57
CA PRO A 3 -20.19 38.08 -1.72
C PRO A 3 -18.86 37.33 -1.80
N VAL A 4 -18.91 36.01 -1.69
CA VAL A 4 -17.73 35.19 -1.90
C VAL A 4 -17.50 35.07 -3.41
N LEU A 5 -16.35 35.54 -3.90
CA LEU A 5 -15.98 35.41 -5.31
C LEU A 5 -15.86 33.93 -5.68
N ASP A 6 -16.45 33.55 -6.79
CA ASP A 6 -16.31 32.24 -7.37
C ASP A 6 -15.03 32.22 -8.24
N PHE A 7 -14.02 31.49 -7.80
CA PHE A 7 -12.72 31.39 -8.49
C PHE A 7 -12.84 30.85 -9.92
N ASN A 8 -13.78 29.92 -10.19
CA ASN A 8 -14.00 29.44 -11.54
C ASN A 8 -14.55 30.54 -12.45
N ALA A 9 -15.50 31.34 -11.96
CA ALA A 9 -16.02 32.47 -12.71
C ALA A 9 -14.96 33.54 -12.99
N VAL A 10 -14.04 33.76 -12.02
CA VAL A 10 -12.88 34.67 -12.20
C VAL A 10 -11.91 34.10 -13.23
N LYS A 11 -11.62 32.79 -13.23
CA LYS A 11 -10.78 32.12 -14.25
C LYS A 11 -11.37 32.28 -15.65
N ILE A 12 -12.69 32.07 -15.79
CA ILE A 12 -13.39 32.26 -17.06
C ILE A 12 -13.32 33.72 -17.50
N PHE A 13 -13.50 34.68 -16.58
CA PHE A 13 -13.39 36.11 -16.89
C PHE A 13 -11.98 36.47 -17.42
N ILE A 14 -10.94 36.02 -16.74
CA ILE A 14 -9.55 36.25 -17.16
C ILE A 14 -9.32 35.67 -18.57
N ALA A 15 -9.78 34.44 -18.84
CA ALA A 15 -9.65 33.82 -20.16
C ALA A 15 -10.37 34.62 -21.26
N VAL A 16 -11.56 35.20 -20.96
CA VAL A 16 -12.28 36.05 -21.89
C VAL A 16 -11.50 37.32 -22.21
N VAL A 17 -10.90 37.94 -21.20
CA VAL A 17 -10.08 39.15 -21.35
C VAL A 17 -8.82 38.86 -22.18
N GLU A 18 -8.11 37.79 -21.89
CA GLU A 18 -6.86 37.42 -22.57
C GLU A 18 -7.05 37.00 -24.04
N ARG A 19 -8.21 36.42 -24.34
CA ARG A 19 -8.56 36.01 -25.72
C ARG A 19 -9.31 37.10 -26.49
N ASP A 20 -9.59 38.20 -25.85
CA ASP A 20 -10.40 39.33 -26.40
C ASP A 20 -11.70 38.85 -27.08
N SER A 21 -12.25 37.69 -26.61
CA SER A 21 -13.35 37.01 -27.25
C SER A 21 -13.98 35.93 -26.39
N PHE A 22 -15.31 35.90 -26.28
CA PHE A 22 -16.05 34.80 -25.68
C PHE A 22 -15.87 33.46 -26.41
N VAL A 23 -15.76 33.50 -27.73
CA VAL A 23 -15.51 32.33 -28.56
C VAL A 23 -14.05 31.83 -28.37
N GLY A 24 -13.10 32.77 -28.27
CA GLY A 24 -11.71 32.44 -28.00
C GLY A 24 -11.54 31.77 -26.61
N ALA A 25 -12.19 32.30 -25.59
CA ALA A 25 -12.21 31.74 -24.25
C ALA A 25 -12.92 30.36 -24.21
N SER A 26 -14.05 30.24 -24.91
CA SER A 26 -14.77 28.95 -25.05
C SER A 26 -13.89 27.82 -25.58
N LYS A 27 -13.10 28.08 -26.61
CA LYS A 27 -12.15 27.13 -27.18
C LYS A 27 -11.00 26.80 -26.21
N ALA A 28 -10.45 27.82 -25.54
CA ALA A 28 -9.33 27.65 -24.61
C ALA A 28 -9.73 26.88 -23.33
N LEU A 29 -10.99 27.01 -22.90
CA LEU A 29 -11.52 26.36 -21.71
C LEU A 29 -12.29 25.06 -22.01
N GLU A 30 -12.36 24.65 -23.29
CA GLU A 30 -13.10 23.46 -23.76
C GLU A 30 -14.57 23.44 -23.27
N MET A 31 -15.24 24.59 -23.27
CA MET A 31 -16.62 24.72 -22.80
C MET A 31 -17.50 25.52 -23.77
N PRO A 32 -18.82 25.28 -23.82
CA PRO A 32 -19.73 26.01 -24.71
C PRO A 32 -19.71 27.51 -24.46
N THR A 33 -19.73 28.31 -25.52
CA THR A 33 -19.75 29.78 -25.44
C THR A 33 -20.91 30.31 -24.62
N SER A 34 -22.06 29.63 -24.64
CA SER A 34 -23.22 29.96 -23.82
C SER A 34 -22.93 29.84 -22.32
N ASN A 35 -22.14 28.87 -21.92
CA ASN A 35 -21.72 28.69 -20.53
C ASN A 35 -20.73 29.77 -20.10
N VAL A 36 -19.75 30.13 -20.97
CA VAL A 36 -18.85 31.26 -20.74
C VAL A 36 -19.63 32.55 -20.50
N SER A 37 -20.59 32.88 -21.41
CA SER A 37 -21.41 34.08 -21.28
C SER A 37 -22.25 34.08 -19.99
N ARG A 38 -22.86 32.95 -19.65
CA ARG A 38 -23.66 32.80 -18.42
C ARG A 38 -22.82 33.00 -17.16
N CYS A 39 -21.60 32.39 -17.10
CA CYS A 39 -20.69 32.54 -15.96
C CYS A 39 -20.28 34.01 -15.76
N ILE A 40 -19.98 34.74 -16.84
CA ILE A 40 -19.65 36.17 -16.76
C ILE A 40 -20.83 36.96 -16.23
N SER A 41 -22.05 36.76 -16.78
CA SER A 41 -23.25 37.46 -16.30
C SER A 41 -23.52 37.18 -14.82
N GLN A 42 -23.39 35.92 -14.38
CA GLN A 42 -23.53 35.55 -12.96
C GLN A 42 -22.48 36.21 -12.06
N LEU A 43 -21.26 36.39 -12.55
CA LEU A 43 -20.20 37.07 -11.82
C LEU A 43 -20.51 38.56 -11.68
N GLU A 44 -20.97 39.22 -12.77
CA GLU A 44 -21.38 40.59 -12.79
C GLU A 44 -22.58 40.83 -11.86
N ASP A 45 -23.61 39.99 -11.92
CA ASP A 45 -24.77 40.01 -11.04
C ASP A 45 -24.38 39.89 -9.57
N LYS A 46 -23.51 38.95 -9.26
CA LYS A 46 -23.02 38.70 -7.88
C LYS A 46 -22.24 39.86 -7.31
N LEU A 47 -21.49 40.56 -8.15
CA LEU A 47 -20.73 41.75 -7.78
C LEU A 47 -21.56 43.01 -7.82
N ASN A 48 -22.74 42.96 -8.47
CA ASN A 48 -23.57 44.10 -8.82
C ASN A 48 -22.78 45.17 -9.58
N LEU A 49 -21.90 44.74 -10.48
CA LEU A 49 -21.00 45.57 -11.29
C LEU A 49 -20.86 44.96 -12.68
N GLN A 50 -20.90 45.80 -13.69
CA GLN A 50 -20.55 45.38 -15.05
C GLN A 50 -19.03 45.35 -15.19
N LEU A 51 -18.48 44.23 -15.67
CA LEU A 51 -17.04 44.01 -15.87
C LEU A 51 -16.64 44.19 -17.34
N ILE A 52 -17.56 43.88 -18.27
CA ILE A 52 -17.34 43.89 -19.71
C ILE A 52 -18.47 44.72 -20.38
N GLU A 53 -18.06 45.74 -21.14
CA GLU A 53 -18.95 46.46 -22.04
C GLU A 53 -19.09 45.69 -23.35
N ARG A 54 -20.31 45.25 -23.65
CA ARG A 54 -20.64 44.54 -24.88
C ARG A 54 -21.05 45.54 -25.96
N SER A 55 -20.18 45.85 -26.91
CA SER A 55 -20.57 46.49 -28.16
C SER A 55 -20.55 45.46 -29.29
N THR A 56 -21.34 45.70 -30.35
CA THR A 56 -21.45 44.79 -31.52
C THR A 56 -20.14 44.63 -32.31
N ARG A 57 -19.10 45.41 -32.01
CA ARG A 57 -17.84 45.41 -32.75
C ARG A 57 -16.59 45.21 -31.91
N HIS A 58 -16.64 45.50 -30.61
CA HIS A 58 -15.46 45.33 -29.72
C HIS A 58 -15.90 45.01 -28.29
N MET A 59 -15.12 44.20 -27.62
CA MET A 59 -15.18 43.95 -26.19
C MET A 59 -14.29 44.99 -25.47
N LYS A 60 -14.84 45.70 -24.47
CA LYS A 60 -14.04 46.59 -23.61
C LYS A 60 -14.26 46.27 -22.16
N LEU A 61 -13.18 46.34 -21.37
CA LEU A 61 -13.30 46.25 -19.94
C LEU A 61 -13.80 47.53 -19.33
N THR A 62 -14.68 47.42 -18.35
CA THR A 62 -15.02 48.54 -17.46
C THR A 62 -13.87 48.85 -16.52
N GLN A 63 -13.92 49.95 -15.77
CA GLN A 63 -12.94 50.23 -14.71
C GLN A 63 -12.93 49.10 -13.63
N ALA A 64 -14.12 48.58 -13.29
CA ALA A 64 -14.24 47.42 -12.39
C ALA A 64 -13.63 46.14 -12.99
N GLY A 65 -13.83 45.89 -14.29
CA GLY A 65 -13.19 44.78 -15.01
C GLY A 65 -11.69 44.89 -15.04
N HIS A 66 -11.12 46.06 -15.32
CA HIS A 66 -9.68 46.30 -15.25
C HIS A 66 -9.11 46.03 -13.85
N LEU A 67 -9.81 46.53 -12.81
CA LEU A 67 -9.39 46.30 -11.42
C LEU A 67 -9.38 44.81 -11.10
N LEU A 68 -10.47 44.09 -11.43
CA LEU A 68 -10.58 42.65 -11.15
C LEU A 68 -9.47 41.87 -11.91
N TYR A 69 -9.29 42.15 -13.20
CA TYR A 69 -8.25 41.51 -14.01
C TYR A 69 -6.87 41.70 -13.42
N THR A 70 -6.47 42.95 -13.14
CA THR A 70 -5.14 43.28 -12.64
C THR A 70 -4.86 42.67 -11.27
N ARG A 71 -5.84 42.53 -10.42
CA ARG A 71 -5.67 41.95 -9.08
C ARG A 71 -5.82 40.46 -9.03
N ALA A 72 -6.72 39.89 -9.81
CA ALA A 72 -7.02 38.45 -9.76
C ALA A 72 -6.06 37.60 -10.59
N LYS A 73 -5.59 38.11 -11.73
CA LYS A 73 -4.66 37.36 -12.61
C LYS A 73 -3.41 36.87 -11.90
N PRO A 74 -2.61 37.67 -11.17
CA PRO A 74 -1.41 37.20 -10.50
C PRO A 74 -1.72 36.15 -9.41
N LEU A 75 -2.87 36.25 -8.76
CA LEU A 75 -3.30 35.28 -7.74
C LEU A 75 -3.65 33.93 -8.38
N LEU A 76 -4.32 33.96 -9.53
CA LEU A 76 -4.66 32.74 -10.28
C LEU A 76 -3.39 32.05 -10.79
N GLU A 77 -2.46 32.80 -11.38
CA GLU A 77 -1.16 32.30 -11.84
C GLU A 77 -0.36 31.65 -10.68
N ALA A 78 -0.36 32.27 -9.49
CA ALA A 78 0.30 31.71 -8.31
C ALA A 78 -0.36 30.39 -7.84
N LEU A 79 -1.69 30.27 -7.93
CA LEU A 79 -2.41 29.03 -7.64
C LEU A 79 -2.06 27.93 -8.67
N GLU A 80 -2.05 28.24 -9.96
CA GLU A 80 -1.70 27.29 -11.03
C GLU A 80 -0.23 26.83 -10.92
N GLN A 81 0.68 27.73 -10.55
CA GLN A 81 2.06 27.38 -10.22
C GLN A 81 2.11 26.41 -9.02
N THR A 82 1.37 26.71 -7.96
CA THR A 82 1.33 25.84 -6.77
C THR A 82 0.79 24.45 -7.12
N GLU A 83 -0.25 24.35 -7.95
CA GLU A 83 -0.78 23.08 -8.43
C GLU A 83 0.26 22.31 -9.25
N THR A 84 0.99 23.00 -10.12
CA THR A 84 2.09 22.41 -10.91
C THR A 84 3.22 21.93 -10.00
N GLU A 85 3.63 22.71 -9.01
CA GLU A 85 4.65 22.33 -8.04
C GLU A 85 4.24 21.11 -7.21
N LEU A 86 2.98 21.05 -6.76
CA LEU A 86 2.44 19.90 -6.03
C LEU A 86 2.44 18.65 -6.90
N THR A 87 2.05 18.77 -8.17
CA THR A 87 2.08 17.66 -9.13
C THR A 87 3.50 17.18 -9.41
N LEU A 88 4.45 18.10 -9.59
CA LEU A 88 5.87 17.77 -9.78
C LEU A 88 6.47 17.14 -8.52
N ARG A 89 6.11 17.61 -7.31
CA ARG A 89 6.55 16.99 -6.06
C ARG A 89 6.02 15.57 -5.89
N GLN A 90 4.79 15.29 -6.32
CA GLN A 90 4.25 13.94 -6.34
C GLN A 90 5.02 12.99 -7.27
N MET A 91 5.60 13.51 -8.35
CA MET A 91 6.41 12.74 -9.31
C MET A 91 7.89 12.62 -8.93
N GLN A 92 8.38 13.37 -7.96
CA GLN A 92 9.78 13.32 -7.55
C GLN A 92 9.99 12.24 -6.49
N PHE A 93 10.87 11.28 -6.81
CA PHE A 93 11.38 10.30 -5.86
C PHE A 93 12.40 10.99 -4.92
N LYS A 94 11.90 11.81 -3.99
CA LYS A 94 12.72 12.60 -3.03
C LYS A 94 12.15 12.55 -1.63
N GLY A 95 13.05 12.78 -0.65
CA GLY A 95 12.70 12.91 0.75
C GLY A 95 12.38 11.59 1.45
N PRO A 96 11.78 11.62 2.65
CA PRO A 96 11.64 10.46 3.50
C PRO A 96 10.67 9.42 2.92
N LEU A 97 11.05 8.15 3.04
CA LEU A 97 10.20 6.99 2.78
C LEU A 97 10.35 6.03 3.95
N ARG A 98 9.32 5.95 4.80
CA ARG A 98 9.32 5.18 6.04
C ARG A 98 8.58 3.89 5.83
N ILE A 99 9.28 2.78 6.01
CA ILE A 99 8.73 1.44 5.79
C ILE A 99 8.95 0.55 7.01
N CYS A 100 8.01 -0.35 7.25
CA CYS A 100 8.12 -1.39 8.24
C CYS A 100 8.02 -2.75 7.55
N ILE A 101 8.92 -3.67 7.88
CA ILE A 101 8.91 -5.04 7.35
C ILE A 101 8.87 -6.06 8.50
N PRO A 102 8.41 -7.31 8.28
CA PRO A 102 8.45 -8.36 9.29
C PRO A 102 9.88 -8.63 9.74
N ASN A 103 10.10 -8.82 11.05
CA ASN A 103 11.46 -8.87 11.62
C ASN A 103 12.32 -10.05 11.17
N GLU A 104 11.75 -11.19 10.80
CA GLU A 104 12.52 -12.37 10.38
C GLU A 104 12.58 -12.52 8.86
N ILE A 105 11.40 -12.71 8.29
CA ILE A 105 11.27 -12.97 6.86
C ILE A 105 11.53 -11.72 6.03
N GLY A 106 11.25 -10.52 6.60
CA GLY A 106 11.46 -9.25 5.95
C GLY A 106 12.93 -9.01 5.55
N PRO A 107 13.90 -9.04 6.46
CA PRO A 107 15.32 -8.86 6.12
C PRO A 107 15.82 -9.87 5.08
N VAL A 108 15.38 -11.12 5.17
CA VAL A 108 15.80 -12.19 4.24
C VAL A 108 15.26 -11.98 2.83
N LEU A 109 13.98 -11.64 2.69
CA LEU A 109 13.32 -11.50 1.39
C LEU A 109 13.39 -10.09 0.82
N LEU A 110 13.32 -9.07 1.67
CA LEU A 110 13.16 -7.67 1.26
C LEU A 110 14.43 -6.83 1.50
N GLY A 111 15.39 -7.31 2.31
CA GLY A 111 16.56 -6.52 2.66
C GLY A 111 17.35 -6.05 1.44
N SER A 112 17.71 -6.99 0.54
CA SER A 112 18.37 -6.65 -0.72
C SER A 112 17.48 -5.87 -1.66
N VAL A 113 16.18 -6.17 -1.72
CA VAL A 113 15.21 -5.49 -2.59
C VAL A 113 15.10 -4.00 -2.22
N VAL A 114 14.98 -3.71 -0.90
CA VAL A 114 14.94 -2.32 -0.41
C VAL A 114 16.27 -1.60 -0.65
N ALA A 115 17.40 -2.29 -0.46
CA ALA A 115 18.73 -1.71 -0.74
C ALA A 115 18.91 -1.41 -2.23
N ASP A 116 18.52 -2.32 -3.13
CA ASP A 116 18.57 -2.10 -4.58
C ASP A 116 17.71 -0.91 -5.01
N PHE A 117 16.51 -0.79 -4.41
CA PHE A 117 15.64 0.36 -4.66
C PHE A 117 16.27 1.67 -4.19
N ALA A 118 16.90 1.68 -3.02
CA ALA A 118 17.63 2.85 -2.50
C ALA A 118 18.78 3.25 -3.43
N CYS A 119 19.54 2.29 -3.98
CA CYS A 119 20.61 2.57 -4.94
C CYS A 119 20.08 3.21 -6.24
N GLN A 120 18.89 2.82 -6.70
CA GLN A 120 18.28 3.38 -7.90
C GLN A 120 17.67 4.79 -7.68
N HIS A 121 17.41 5.16 -6.43
CA HIS A 121 16.76 6.41 -6.06
C HIS A 121 17.54 7.15 -4.97
N PRO A 122 18.70 7.73 -5.29
CA PRO A 122 19.63 8.34 -4.33
C PRO A 122 19.06 9.57 -3.59
N ASP A 123 18.02 10.19 -4.13
CA ASP A 123 17.34 11.33 -3.49
C ASP A 123 16.28 10.91 -2.44
N LEU A 124 16.06 9.61 -2.24
CA LEU A 124 15.17 9.09 -1.20
C LEU A 124 15.93 8.83 0.10
N GLU A 125 15.33 9.26 1.20
CA GLU A 125 15.77 8.95 2.56
C GLU A 125 14.95 7.77 3.10
N ILE A 126 15.41 6.53 2.84
CA ILE A 126 14.67 5.33 3.22
C ILE A 126 14.98 4.96 4.67
N SER A 127 13.92 4.97 5.51
CA SER A 127 13.93 4.42 6.86
C SER A 127 13.17 3.10 6.88
N CYS A 128 13.90 2.00 7.06
CA CYS A 128 13.34 0.66 7.13
C CYS A 128 13.49 0.10 8.53
N VAL A 129 12.37 -0.17 9.20
CA VAL A 129 12.36 -0.79 10.53
C VAL A 129 11.72 -2.17 10.47
N THR A 130 12.04 -3.02 11.44
CA THR A 130 11.43 -4.35 11.56
C THR A 130 10.48 -4.39 12.74
N ASN A 131 9.36 -5.14 12.61
CA ASN A 131 8.40 -5.32 13.68
C ASN A 131 7.85 -6.75 13.73
N LEU A 132 7.48 -7.18 14.95
CA LEU A 132 6.84 -8.47 15.23
C LEU A 132 5.35 -8.48 14.96
N SER A 133 4.70 -7.36 15.16
CA SER A 133 3.24 -7.22 15.09
C SER A 133 2.82 -6.66 13.73
N GLY A 134 1.92 -7.36 13.04
CA GLY A 134 1.40 -6.97 11.74
C GLY A 134 0.71 -5.60 11.72
N TYR A 135 -0.65 -5.58 11.78
CA TYR A 135 -1.47 -4.36 11.64
C TYR A 135 -1.24 -3.27 12.71
N GLU A 136 -0.87 -3.64 13.94
CA GLU A 136 -0.58 -2.70 15.03
C GLU A 136 0.67 -1.86 14.80
N SER A 137 1.43 -2.20 13.76
CA SER A 137 2.65 -1.48 13.39
C SER A 137 2.41 -0.28 12.48
N LEU A 138 1.22 -0.16 11.89
CA LEU A 138 0.86 1.00 11.08
C LEU A 138 0.61 2.18 12.02
N ARG A 139 1.69 2.88 12.33
CA ARG A 139 1.64 4.20 12.96
C ARG A 139 1.36 5.24 11.88
N ASP A 140 0.80 6.36 12.27
CA ASP A 140 0.50 7.49 11.38
C ASP A 140 1.74 8.05 10.65
N ASP A 141 2.94 7.61 11.04
CA ASP A 141 4.21 8.05 10.49
C ASP A 141 4.84 7.09 9.46
N LEU A 142 4.20 5.95 9.14
CA LEU A 142 4.69 5.01 8.13
C LEU A 142 3.99 5.20 6.78
N ASP A 143 4.79 5.19 5.72
CA ASP A 143 4.31 5.24 4.33
C ASP A 143 3.87 3.86 3.83
N LEU A 144 4.48 2.79 4.38
CA LEU A 144 4.25 1.41 3.97
C LEU A 144 4.57 0.45 5.11
N ALA A 145 3.70 -0.53 5.34
CA ALA A 145 4.04 -1.69 6.16
C ALA A 145 3.93 -2.98 5.34
N VAL A 146 4.89 -3.86 5.48
CA VAL A 146 4.78 -5.23 4.97
C VAL A 146 4.42 -6.14 6.13
N ILE A 147 3.39 -6.94 5.96
CA ILE A 147 2.93 -7.89 6.97
C ILE A 147 2.97 -9.32 6.44
N VAL A 148 3.01 -10.27 7.36
CA VAL A 148 2.85 -11.71 7.08
C VAL A 148 1.47 -12.15 7.56
N SER A 149 0.76 -12.87 6.70
CA SER A 149 -0.47 -13.56 7.05
C SER A 149 -0.38 -15.05 6.70
N ARG A 150 -1.17 -15.87 7.37
CA ARG A 150 -1.43 -17.26 6.97
C ARG A 150 -2.94 -17.44 6.86
N GLY A 151 -3.38 -17.95 5.72
CA GLY A 151 -4.81 -18.07 5.45
C GLY A 151 -5.47 -16.74 5.09
N GLN A 152 -6.73 -16.58 5.50
CA GLN A 152 -7.51 -15.40 5.21
C GLN A 152 -7.06 -14.20 6.03
N MET A 153 -6.92 -13.05 5.39
CA MET A 153 -6.68 -11.78 6.06
C MET A 153 -7.98 -11.25 6.66
N ASP A 154 -7.90 -10.65 7.85
CA ASP A 154 -9.01 -9.93 8.44
C ASP A 154 -9.30 -8.64 7.69
N ASP A 155 -10.54 -8.17 7.73
CA ASP A 155 -10.93 -6.86 7.23
C ASP A 155 -10.19 -5.76 8.00
N SER A 156 -9.66 -4.80 7.27
CA SER A 156 -8.96 -3.65 7.82
C SER A 156 -9.22 -2.40 6.97
N ASP A 157 -9.08 -1.22 7.56
CA ASP A 157 -9.20 0.06 6.88
C ASP A 157 -8.02 0.33 5.91
N TYR A 158 -7.00 -0.55 5.93
CA TYR A 158 -5.82 -0.46 5.07
C TYR A 158 -6.02 -1.23 3.77
N ILE A 159 -5.37 -0.73 2.75
CA ILE A 159 -5.32 -1.41 1.46
C ILE A 159 -4.18 -2.41 1.51
N ALA A 160 -4.49 -3.66 1.18
CA ALA A 160 -3.55 -4.75 1.11
C ALA A 160 -3.24 -5.11 -0.33
N ARG A 161 -1.96 -5.10 -0.70
CA ARG A 161 -1.48 -5.61 -1.98
C ARG A 161 -0.61 -6.85 -1.75
N HIS A 162 -1.00 -7.96 -2.32
CA HIS A 162 -0.23 -9.20 -2.25
C HIS A 162 1.14 -9.03 -2.93
N LEU A 163 2.21 -9.45 -2.26
CA LEU A 163 3.59 -9.40 -2.76
C LEU A 163 4.08 -10.78 -3.18
N VAL A 164 4.02 -11.76 -2.28
CA VAL A 164 4.50 -13.12 -2.54
C VAL A 164 3.82 -14.14 -1.64
N THR A 165 3.67 -15.36 -2.17
CA THR A 165 3.21 -16.54 -1.45
C THR A 165 4.39 -17.48 -1.20
N ILE A 166 4.61 -17.86 0.08
CA ILE A 166 5.72 -18.69 0.53
C ILE A 166 5.14 -20.06 0.93
N PRO A 167 5.44 -21.11 0.18
CA PRO A 167 5.00 -22.46 0.51
C PRO A 167 5.49 -22.90 1.90
N CYS A 168 4.62 -23.56 2.64
CA CYS A 168 4.92 -24.11 3.95
C CYS A 168 4.76 -25.63 3.94
N THR A 169 5.50 -26.27 4.84
CA THR A 169 5.41 -27.72 5.04
C THR A 169 5.40 -28.05 6.53
N ILE A 170 5.01 -29.27 6.84
CA ILE A 170 5.05 -29.82 8.20
C ILE A 170 6.33 -30.63 8.34
N VAL A 171 7.07 -30.37 9.41
CA VAL A 171 8.34 -31.04 9.69
C VAL A 171 8.41 -31.50 11.13
N ALA A 172 9.22 -32.55 11.34
CA ALA A 172 9.63 -33.01 12.66
C ALA A 172 11.01 -33.66 12.58
N ALA A 173 11.76 -33.69 13.70
CA ALA A 173 12.97 -34.47 13.79
C ALA A 173 12.67 -35.98 13.74
N PRO A 174 13.63 -36.84 13.25
CA PRO A 174 13.50 -38.29 13.26
C PRO A 174 13.12 -38.88 14.63
N SER A 175 13.64 -38.30 15.70
CA SER A 175 13.33 -38.71 17.08
C SER A 175 11.86 -38.48 17.46
N VAL A 176 11.22 -37.46 16.91
CA VAL A 176 9.78 -37.20 17.13
C VAL A 176 8.96 -38.24 16.40
N ILE A 177 9.32 -38.56 15.17
CA ILE A 177 8.65 -39.59 14.36
C ILE A 177 8.81 -40.96 15.02
N GLN A 178 10.01 -41.28 15.50
CA GLN A 178 10.24 -42.54 16.22
C GLN A 178 9.36 -42.66 17.47
N ARG A 179 9.15 -41.55 18.17
CA ARG A 179 8.41 -41.56 19.46
C ARG A 179 6.89 -41.54 19.29
N TYR A 180 6.39 -40.79 18.30
CA TYR A 180 4.95 -40.50 18.15
C TYR A 180 4.33 -41.08 16.87
N GLY A 181 5.18 -41.66 16.01
CA GLY A 181 4.77 -42.11 14.67
C GLY A 181 4.63 -40.98 13.66
N THR A 182 4.40 -41.35 12.40
CA THR A 182 4.07 -40.40 11.33
C THR A 182 2.57 -40.21 11.31
N PRO A 183 2.06 -38.97 11.56
CA PRO A 183 0.62 -38.69 11.47
C PRO A 183 0.10 -38.95 10.06
N SER A 184 -1.08 -39.53 9.96
CA SER A 184 -1.76 -39.81 8.66
C SER A 184 -2.91 -38.85 8.37
N ARG A 185 -3.36 -38.09 9.36
CA ARG A 185 -4.43 -37.10 9.27
C ARG A 185 -4.09 -35.86 10.08
N ILE A 186 -4.48 -34.67 9.60
CA ILE A 186 -4.19 -33.39 10.23
C ILE A 186 -4.81 -33.26 11.62
N GLN A 187 -5.95 -33.92 11.91
CA GLN A 187 -6.62 -33.90 13.21
C GLN A 187 -5.76 -34.54 14.33
N GLN A 188 -4.84 -35.42 13.99
CA GLN A 188 -3.94 -36.03 14.99
C GLN A 188 -3.02 -35.01 15.68
N PHE A 189 -2.80 -33.85 15.07
CA PHE A 189 -2.01 -32.79 15.69
C PHE A 189 -2.68 -32.14 16.91
N GLU A 190 -3.97 -32.38 17.17
CA GLU A 190 -4.65 -31.92 18.38
C GLU A 190 -4.05 -32.59 19.64
N GLU A 191 -3.54 -33.81 19.51
CA GLU A 191 -2.99 -34.60 20.61
C GLU A 191 -1.45 -34.69 20.60
N LEU A 192 -0.83 -34.39 19.47
CA LEU A 192 0.61 -34.47 19.29
C LEU A 192 1.34 -33.22 19.80
N PRO A 193 2.62 -33.35 20.21
CA PRO A 193 3.42 -32.19 20.63
C PRO A 193 3.69 -31.27 19.44
N CYS A 194 3.09 -30.09 19.43
CA CYS A 194 3.26 -29.12 18.38
C CYS A 194 4.03 -27.89 18.87
N ILE A 195 4.80 -27.31 17.94
CA ILE A 195 5.45 -26.02 18.09
C ILE A 195 4.54 -24.97 17.44
N THR A 196 4.21 -23.92 18.17
CA THR A 196 3.33 -22.86 17.69
C THR A 196 4.04 -21.51 17.65
N THR A 197 3.75 -20.72 16.63
CA THR A 197 4.18 -19.32 16.56
C THR A 197 3.05 -18.42 17.05
N VAL A 198 3.39 -17.49 17.94
CA VAL A 198 2.47 -16.48 18.48
C VAL A 198 2.74 -15.12 17.83
N ASN A 199 1.80 -14.20 17.90
CA ASN A 199 1.83 -12.81 17.41
C ASN A 199 1.73 -12.65 15.88
N ALA A 200 2.74 -13.03 15.11
CA ALA A 200 2.76 -12.79 13.65
C ALA A 200 1.60 -13.45 12.90
N LEU A 201 1.05 -14.55 13.43
CA LEU A 201 -0.04 -15.31 12.81
C LEU A 201 -1.33 -15.30 13.65
N LYS A 202 -1.49 -14.31 14.53
CA LYS A 202 -2.68 -14.12 15.40
C LYS A 202 -3.13 -15.41 16.11
N GLY A 203 -2.19 -16.26 16.49
CA GLY A 203 -2.47 -17.51 17.22
C GLY A 203 -3.06 -18.64 16.38
N ALA A 204 -3.15 -18.51 15.07
CA ALA A 204 -3.64 -19.54 14.15
C ALA A 204 -2.54 -20.10 13.22
N PRO A 205 -1.40 -20.58 13.77
CA PRO A 205 -0.27 -21.05 12.95
C PRO A 205 -0.54 -22.39 12.25
N TRP A 206 -1.50 -23.19 12.74
CA TRP A 206 -1.83 -24.52 12.23
C TRP A 206 -3.08 -24.46 11.34
N GLN A 207 -2.88 -23.93 10.13
CA GLN A 207 -3.91 -23.88 9.09
C GLN A 207 -3.50 -24.74 7.90
N PHE A 208 -4.51 -25.35 7.27
CA PHE A 208 -4.37 -26.23 6.12
C PHE A 208 -5.28 -25.76 5.00
N VAL A 209 -4.89 -26.01 3.75
CA VAL A 209 -5.74 -25.76 2.60
C VAL A 209 -6.75 -26.89 2.48
N ASN A 210 -8.04 -26.59 2.52
CA ASN A 210 -9.10 -27.59 2.35
C ASN A 210 -9.38 -27.87 0.85
N LYS A 211 -10.15 -28.94 0.58
CA LYS A 211 -10.50 -29.38 -0.80
C LYS A 211 -11.29 -28.32 -1.62
N LYS A 212 -11.84 -27.30 -0.97
CA LYS A 212 -12.59 -26.20 -1.63
C LYS A 212 -11.73 -24.96 -1.87
N GLY A 213 -10.42 -25.02 -1.56
CA GLY A 213 -9.49 -23.89 -1.67
C GLY A 213 -9.57 -22.88 -0.52
N GLY A 214 -10.38 -23.13 0.50
CA GLY A 214 -10.43 -22.36 1.75
C GLY A 214 -9.42 -22.89 2.76
N PHE A 215 -9.49 -22.38 4.00
CA PHE A 215 -8.59 -22.75 5.07
C PHE A 215 -9.33 -23.47 6.21
N GLU A 216 -8.66 -24.46 6.79
CA GLU A 216 -9.10 -25.19 7.98
C GLU A 216 -8.05 -24.99 9.08
N THR A 217 -8.48 -24.55 10.28
CA THR A 217 -7.61 -24.33 11.42
C THR A 217 -7.71 -25.50 12.38
N ILE A 218 -6.56 -26.11 12.72
CA ILE A 218 -6.46 -27.18 13.72
C ILE A 218 -5.98 -26.58 15.03
N LYS A 219 -6.74 -26.84 16.11
CA LYS A 219 -6.37 -26.43 17.46
C LYS A 219 -5.36 -27.41 18.02
N VAL A 220 -4.10 -27.06 18.03
CA VAL A 220 -3.00 -27.92 18.46
C VAL A 220 -2.61 -27.70 19.92
N ASN A 221 -2.04 -28.75 20.54
CA ASN A 221 -1.40 -28.65 21.84
C ASN A 221 -0.02 -28.01 21.68
N GLY A 222 0.07 -26.69 21.80
CA GLY A 222 1.30 -25.93 21.68
C GLY A 222 2.20 -26.10 22.89
N ARG A 223 2.92 -27.22 22.98
CA ARG A 223 3.90 -27.48 24.04
C ARG A 223 5.04 -26.45 24.06
N TYR A 224 5.41 -25.92 22.92
CA TYR A 224 6.44 -24.91 22.78
C TYR A 224 5.91 -23.76 21.93
N ARG A 225 5.92 -22.56 22.49
CA ARG A 225 5.36 -21.38 21.87
C ARG A 225 6.43 -20.33 21.69
N VAL A 226 6.62 -19.86 20.45
CA VAL A 226 7.64 -18.88 20.06
C VAL A 226 7.02 -17.80 19.21
N ASN A 227 7.71 -16.69 19.05
CA ASN A 227 7.32 -15.61 18.15
C ASN A 227 8.19 -15.53 16.88
N SER A 228 8.97 -16.56 16.62
CA SER A 228 9.98 -16.64 15.59
C SER A 228 9.93 -17.97 14.86
N GLY A 229 9.91 -17.95 13.53
CA GLY A 229 9.98 -19.14 12.67
C GLY A 229 11.34 -19.82 12.78
N GLU A 230 12.43 -19.07 12.97
CA GLU A 230 13.75 -19.63 13.20
C GLU A 230 13.81 -20.40 14.53
N MET A 231 13.27 -19.80 15.61
CA MET A 231 13.18 -20.51 16.88
C MET A 231 12.33 -21.79 16.79
N ALA A 232 11.24 -21.73 16.04
CA ALA A 232 10.39 -22.90 15.79
C ALA A 232 11.15 -23.99 15.02
N GLY A 233 11.94 -23.62 14.01
CA GLY A 233 12.78 -24.54 13.24
C GLY A 233 13.84 -25.20 14.09
N ARG A 234 14.55 -24.45 14.93
CA ARG A 234 15.54 -24.98 15.87
C ARG A 234 14.91 -25.94 16.89
N ALA A 235 13.71 -25.60 17.40
CA ALA A 235 12.98 -26.49 18.31
C ALA A 235 12.54 -27.79 17.61
N ALA A 236 12.12 -27.70 16.34
CA ALA A 236 11.75 -28.88 15.55
C ALA A 236 12.98 -29.80 15.35
N ILE A 237 14.14 -29.26 14.98
CA ILE A 237 15.41 -30.00 14.83
C ILE A 237 15.82 -30.64 16.16
N SER A 238 15.63 -29.97 17.28
CA SER A 238 15.93 -30.49 18.62
C SER A 238 14.92 -31.52 19.12
N GLY A 239 13.89 -31.87 18.33
CA GLY A 239 12.94 -32.91 18.69
C GLY A 239 11.85 -32.47 19.69
N VAL A 240 11.57 -31.19 19.80
CA VAL A 240 10.48 -30.66 20.68
C VAL A 240 9.12 -31.11 20.21
N GLY A 241 8.88 -31.18 18.90
CA GLY A 241 7.61 -31.58 18.33
C GLY A 241 7.51 -31.28 16.82
N PHE A 242 6.29 -31.34 16.33
CA PHE A 242 5.95 -31.01 14.94
C PHE A 242 5.84 -29.49 14.75
N ALA A 243 6.20 -28.98 13.58
CA ALA A 243 6.12 -27.56 13.23
C ALA A 243 5.64 -27.37 11.80
N ILE A 244 4.89 -26.29 11.54
CA ILE A 244 4.63 -25.78 10.18
C ILE A 244 5.60 -24.64 9.93
N LEU A 245 6.47 -24.79 8.93
CA LEU A 245 7.51 -23.84 8.59
C LEU A 245 7.57 -23.58 7.08
N SER A 246 8.26 -22.53 6.65
CA SER A 246 8.55 -22.29 5.25
C SER A 246 9.32 -23.47 4.66
N LYS A 247 8.87 -23.99 3.50
CA LYS A 247 9.53 -25.13 2.82
C LYS A 247 10.97 -24.80 2.49
N GLN A 248 11.22 -23.59 1.97
CA GLN A 248 12.57 -23.12 1.65
C GLN A 248 13.50 -23.08 2.87
N ALA A 249 13.00 -22.63 4.03
CA ALA A 249 13.81 -22.57 5.25
C ALA A 249 14.12 -23.95 5.83
N CYS A 250 13.27 -24.96 5.57
CA CYS A 250 13.46 -26.33 6.05
C CYS A 250 14.32 -27.19 5.12
N GLN A 251 14.38 -26.84 3.84
CA GLN A 251 15.00 -27.68 2.81
C GLN A 251 16.42 -28.15 3.17
N PRO A 252 17.36 -27.30 3.63
CA PRO A 252 18.70 -27.77 4.02
C PRO A 252 18.70 -28.80 5.13
N TYR A 253 17.73 -28.73 6.05
CA TYR A 253 17.61 -29.66 7.18
C TYR A 253 16.88 -30.95 6.81
N ILE A 254 16.07 -30.91 5.77
CA ILE A 254 15.44 -32.09 5.18
C ILE A 254 16.48 -32.86 4.37
N ASP A 255 17.30 -32.16 3.58
CA ASP A 255 18.34 -32.76 2.74
C ASP A 255 19.44 -33.46 3.58
N ASP A 256 19.75 -32.90 4.75
CA ASP A 256 20.76 -33.50 5.67
C ASP A 256 20.16 -34.48 6.71
N GLY A 257 18.84 -34.74 6.63
CA GLY A 257 18.12 -35.71 7.43
C GLY A 257 17.83 -35.31 8.88
N ARG A 258 18.08 -34.03 9.26
CA ARG A 258 17.72 -33.52 10.60
C ARG A 258 16.24 -33.27 10.76
N LEU A 259 15.52 -33.03 9.65
CA LEU A 259 14.07 -32.93 9.61
C LEU A 259 13.51 -33.91 8.58
N ILE A 260 12.32 -34.41 8.89
CA ILE A 260 11.49 -35.23 7.99
C ILE A 260 10.28 -34.39 7.61
N GLU A 261 10.03 -34.18 6.30
CA GLU A 261 8.83 -33.58 5.77
C GLU A 261 7.65 -34.56 5.88
N ILE A 262 6.49 -34.07 6.32
CA ILE A 262 5.29 -34.89 6.48
C ILE A 262 4.24 -34.35 5.50
N GLU A 263 3.89 -35.19 4.55
CA GLU A 263 2.94 -34.85 3.50
C GLU A 263 1.53 -35.37 3.85
N PHE A 264 0.54 -34.54 3.56
CA PHE A 264 -0.88 -34.89 3.66
C PHE A 264 -1.59 -34.54 2.37
N GLU A 265 -2.79 -35.09 2.18
CA GLU A 265 -3.69 -34.64 1.10
C GLU A 265 -4.00 -33.13 1.20
N GLN A 266 -4.09 -32.62 2.42
CA GLN A 266 -4.26 -31.19 2.72
C GLN A 266 -2.90 -30.57 3.02
N SER A 267 -2.46 -29.65 2.16
CA SER A 267 -1.19 -28.95 2.38
C SER A 267 -1.30 -27.93 3.52
N ALA A 268 -0.19 -27.69 4.20
CA ALA A 268 -0.08 -26.58 5.14
C ALA A 268 -0.35 -25.26 4.42
N ALA A 269 -1.17 -24.38 5.02
CA ALA A 269 -1.48 -23.09 4.44
C ALA A 269 -0.19 -22.26 4.29
N PRO A 270 0.06 -21.64 3.12
CA PRO A 270 1.26 -20.87 2.87
C PRO A 270 1.29 -19.59 3.71
N LEU A 271 2.46 -19.04 3.90
CA LEU A 271 2.61 -17.66 4.33
C LEU A 271 2.43 -16.74 3.14
N GLN A 272 1.78 -15.61 3.37
CA GLN A 272 1.56 -14.59 2.35
C GLN A 272 2.06 -13.25 2.88
N LEU A 273 2.84 -12.55 2.07
CA LEU A 273 3.27 -11.20 2.36
C LEU A 273 2.37 -10.20 1.65
N PHE A 274 1.94 -9.18 2.38
CA PHE A 274 1.15 -8.08 1.88
C PHE A 274 1.81 -6.75 2.20
N ALA A 275 1.80 -5.85 1.22
CA ALA A 275 2.07 -4.45 1.41
C ALA A 275 0.79 -3.74 1.86
N LEU A 276 0.82 -3.07 3.00
CA LEU A 276 -0.29 -2.32 3.56
C LEU A 276 -0.02 -0.82 3.51
N TYR A 277 -1.01 -0.04 3.09
CA TYR A 277 -0.98 1.42 3.05
C TYR A 277 -2.39 2.02 3.22
N SER A 278 -2.47 3.29 3.63
CA SER A 278 -3.70 3.90 4.14
C SER A 278 -4.71 4.35 3.09
N ASP A 279 -4.29 4.76 1.87
CA ASP A 279 -5.22 5.29 0.87
C ASP A 279 -4.75 5.02 -0.58
N ARG A 280 -5.72 4.66 -1.46
CA ARG A 280 -5.48 4.46 -2.90
C ARG A 280 -5.37 5.76 -3.68
N ARG A 281 -6.13 6.78 -3.28
CA ARG A 281 -6.26 8.02 -4.08
C ARG A 281 -5.00 8.86 -4.03
N TYR A 282 -4.31 8.82 -2.89
CA TYR A 282 -3.18 9.70 -2.59
C TYR A 282 -1.88 8.95 -2.29
N LEU A 283 -1.77 7.66 -2.71
CA LEU A 283 -0.53 6.90 -2.54
C LEU A 283 0.61 7.61 -3.28
N PRO A 284 1.65 8.10 -2.56
CA PRO A 284 2.78 8.78 -3.18
C PRO A 284 3.45 7.91 -4.24
N ALA A 285 3.94 8.53 -5.32
CA ALA A 285 4.55 7.81 -6.44
C ALA A 285 5.75 6.95 -5.99
N LYS A 286 6.56 7.44 -5.05
CA LYS A 286 7.69 6.71 -4.45
C LYS A 286 7.26 5.44 -3.71
N THR A 287 6.17 5.50 -2.95
CA THR A 287 5.62 4.33 -2.22
C THR A 287 5.06 3.30 -3.20
N ARG A 288 4.32 3.75 -4.21
CA ARG A 288 3.80 2.89 -5.27
C ARG A 288 4.92 2.18 -6.01
N ALA A 289 5.96 2.92 -6.41
CA ALA A 289 7.11 2.36 -7.13
C ALA A 289 7.86 1.31 -6.29
N LEU A 290 8.03 1.56 -4.98
CA LEU A 290 8.63 0.55 -4.09
C LEU A 290 7.78 -0.72 -4.01
N ILE A 291 6.45 -0.61 -3.90
CA ILE A 291 5.55 -1.77 -3.88
C ILE A 291 5.64 -2.55 -5.20
N ASP A 292 5.63 -1.86 -6.34
CA ASP A 292 5.78 -2.47 -7.66
C ASP A 292 7.14 -3.17 -7.79
N PHE A 293 8.20 -2.54 -7.33
CA PHE A 293 9.55 -3.08 -7.33
C PHE A 293 9.67 -4.33 -6.45
N MET A 294 9.12 -4.30 -5.23
CA MET A 294 9.05 -5.47 -4.35
C MET A 294 8.29 -6.62 -5.02
N HIS A 295 7.11 -6.33 -5.59
CA HIS A 295 6.31 -7.35 -6.25
C HIS A 295 7.06 -8.01 -7.43
N GLN A 296 7.70 -7.22 -8.27
CA GLN A 296 8.49 -7.71 -9.40
C GLN A 296 9.65 -8.60 -8.96
N ARG A 297 10.39 -8.17 -7.93
CA ARG A 297 11.58 -8.91 -7.43
C ARG A 297 11.25 -10.19 -6.67
N LEU A 298 10.07 -10.25 -6.05
CA LEU A 298 9.62 -11.43 -5.30
C LEU A 298 8.84 -12.43 -6.16
N SER A 299 8.44 -12.07 -7.38
CA SER A 299 7.72 -12.95 -8.30
C SER A 299 8.66 -13.83 -9.14
N HIS A 300 9.97 -13.65 -8.99
CA HIS A 300 11.05 -14.42 -9.63
C HIS A 300 11.83 -15.22 -8.58
#